data_3fe7650215016d6013798d8aa7a79d4c
#
_entry.id   3fe7650215016d6013798d8aa7a79d4c
#
_cell.length_a   1.000
_cell.length_b   1.000
_cell.length_c   1.000
_cell.angle_alpha   90.00
_cell.angle_beta   90.00
_cell.angle_gamma   90.00
#
_symmetry.space_group_name_H-M   'P 1'
#
loop_
_entity.id
_entity.type
_entity.pdbx_description
1 polymer ?
#
loop_
_entity_poly.entity_id
_entity_poly.type
_entity_poly.pdbx_seq_one_letter_code
_entity_poly.pdbx_strand_id
1 'polypeptide(L)'
;MAPAAALAATPARAQGAPERKVVSAGKLFSGCVTYGNLVFVAGKGAHFEGDIKAHTKHVLDSIEKELVKAGSSMNKVLKANVYLNDLKDYQAMNEVFAGRFGSEPPVRTTIAAAAGIPGNSLVEIDCIAFI
;
A
#
# COMPACT_ATOMS: atom_id res chain seq x y z
N MET A 1 -24.10 44.05 -4.28
CA MET A 1 -24.09 43.47 -3.99
C MET A 1 -24.05 42.36 -4.21
N ALA A 2 -23.83 41.63 -4.13
CA ALA A 2 -23.77 40.72 -4.33
C ALA A 2 -23.76 39.69 -4.13
N PRO A 3 -23.97 38.98 -4.02
CA PRO A 3 -24.02 38.00 -3.77
C PRO A 3 -23.68 37.06 -4.15
N ALA A 4 -23.58 36.64 -4.12
CA ALA A 4 -23.38 35.90 -4.44
C ALA A 4 -23.09 34.88 -4.30
N ALA A 5 -23.07 34.58 -3.92
CA ALA A 5 -22.85 33.73 -3.76
C ALA A 5 -23.01 32.72 -3.94
N ALA A 6 -23.26 32.41 -3.93
CA ALA A 6 -23.48 31.59 -4.08
C ALA A 6 -23.35 30.65 -4.33
N LEU A 7 -23.44 30.17 -3.96
CA LEU A 7 -23.53 29.36 -4.23
C LEU A 7 -23.11 28.46 -4.71
N ALA A 8 -23.22 28.22 -4.83
CA ALA A 8 -22.90 27.39 -5.68
C ALA A 8 -22.09 26.26 -5.40
N ALA A 9 -21.36 26.17 -4.66
CA ALA A 9 -20.46 25.08 -4.38
C ALA A 9 -21.15 23.75 -4.24
N THR A 10 -22.36 23.72 -3.91
CA THR A 10 -23.07 22.50 -3.60
C THR A 10 -23.14 21.51 -4.76
N PRO A 11 -23.50 21.93 -5.96
CA PRO A 11 -23.58 20.99 -7.06
C PRO A 11 -22.23 20.36 -7.40
N ALA A 12 -21.18 21.16 -7.36
CA ALA A 12 -19.87 20.63 -7.66
C ALA A 12 -19.46 19.53 -6.70
N ARG A 13 -19.78 19.71 -5.43
CA ARG A 13 -19.49 18.70 -4.44
C ARG A 13 -20.25 17.41 -4.69
N ALA A 14 -21.51 17.50 -5.02
CA ALA A 14 -22.30 16.32 -5.29
C ALA A 14 -21.76 15.52 -6.47
N GLN A 15 -21.28 16.20 -7.50
CA GLN A 15 -20.78 15.56 -8.70
C GLN A 15 -19.41 14.96 -8.53
N GLY A 16 -18.60 15.54 -7.67
CA GLY A 16 -17.23 15.13 -7.52
C GLY A 16 -16.91 14.39 -6.24
N ALA A 17 -17.93 14.00 -5.48
CA ALA A 17 -17.69 13.33 -4.21
C ALA A 17 -16.97 12.00 -4.42
N PRO A 18 -15.88 11.76 -3.66
CA PRO A 18 -15.19 10.48 -3.78
C PRO A 18 -16.06 9.34 -3.24
N GLU A 19 -15.83 8.17 -3.79
CA GLU A 19 -16.52 6.96 -3.39
C GLU A 19 -15.52 5.90 -3.00
N ARG A 20 -15.87 5.09 -1.99
CA ARG A 20 -15.10 3.92 -1.63
C ARG A 20 -15.45 2.79 -2.59
N LYS A 21 -14.42 2.16 -3.17
CA LYS A 21 -14.59 1.02 -4.05
C LYS A 21 -13.67 -0.11 -3.60
N VAL A 22 -14.17 -1.34 -3.69
CA VAL A 22 -13.37 -2.52 -3.37
C VAL A 22 -12.73 -3.03 -4.66
N VAL A 23 -11.40 -3.13 -4.66
CA VAL A 23 -10.63 -3.66 -5.79
C VAL A 23 -10.40 -5.15 -5.62
N SER A 24 -10.02 -5.57 -4.42
CA SER A 24 -9.81 -6.98 -4.09
C SER A 24 -10.59 -7.32 -2.84
N ALA A 25 -11.69 -8.03 -3.03
CA ALA A 25 -12.60 -8.38 -1.94
C ALA A 25 -12.07 -9.55 -1.11
N GLY A 26 -12.48 -9.59 0.15
CA GLY A 26 -12.22 -10.71 1.04
C GLY A 26 -13.32 -10.78 2.09
N LYS A 27 -13.45 -11.93 2.73
CA LYS A 27 -14.51 -12.13 3.73
C LYS A 27 -14.21 -11.41 5.04
N LEU A 28 -12.97 -11.45 5.48
CA LEU A 28 -12.58 -10.85 6.74
C LEU A 28 -12.10 -9.41 6.52
N PHE A 29 -11.34 -9.18 5.46
CA PHE A 29 -10.89 -7.85 5.08
C PHE A 29 -10.65 -7.82 3.57
N SER A 30 -10.65 -6.61 3.01
CA SER A 30 -10.34 -6.41 1.60
C SER A 30 -8.84 -6.31 1.40
N GLY A 31 -8.34 -6.85 0.30
CA GLY A 31 -6.93 -6.76 -0.05
C GLY A 31 -6.54 -5.38 -0.60
N CYS A 32 -7.50 -4.69 -1.21
CA CYS A 32 -7.25 -3.38 -1.80
C CYS A 32 -8.58 -2.64 -1.93
N VAL A 33 -8.59 -1.37 -1.53
CA VAL A 33 -9.73 -0.49 -1.72
C VAL A 33 -9.25 0.85 -2.25
N THR A 34 -10.13 1.57 -2.91
CA THR A 34 -9.86 2.93 -3.36
C THR A 34 -10.86 3.90 -2.76
N TYR A 35 -10.46 5.14 -2.64
CA TYR A 35 -11.33 6.24 -2.25
C TYR A 35 -10.91 7.46 -3.07
N GLY A 36 -11.77 7.88 -4.00
CA GLY A 36 -11.35 8.87 -4.97
C GLY A 36 -10.19 8.33 -5.79
N ASN A 37 -9.10 9.07 -5.84
CA ASN A 37 -7.88 8.63 -6.52
C ASN A 37 -6.84 8.03 -5.57
N LEU A 38 -7.20 7.73 -4.33
CA LEU A 38 -6.30 7.07 -3.38
C LEU A 38 -6.51 5.57 -3.39
N VAL A 39 -5.43 4.83 -3.24
CA VAL A 39 -5.41 3.38 -3.22
C VAL A 39 -4.83 2.91 -1.90
N PHE A 40 -5.54 2.02 -1.22
CA PHE A 40 -5.10 1.45 0.04
C PHE A 40 -4.91 -0.05 -0.14
N VAL A 41 -3.69 -0.51 0.04
CA VAL A 41 -3.34 -1.92 -0.12
C VAL A 41 -3.07 -2.53 1.25
N ALA A 42 -3.76 -3.61 1.55
CA ALA A 42 -3.59 -4.34 2.80
C ALA A 42 -2.19 -4.97 2.87
N GLY A 43 -1.76 -5.30 4.06
CA GLY A 43 -0.49 -5.97 4.28
C GLY A 43 -0.37 -7.25 3.47
N LYS A 44 0.77 -7.41 2.80
CA LYS A 44 1.11 -8.60 2.04
C LYS A 44 2.26 -9.32 2.72
N GLY A 45 2.13 -10.62 2.85
CA GLY A 45 3.15 -11.49 3.41
C GLY A 45 3.55 -12.58 2.44
N ALA A 46 4.57 -13.33 2.80
CA ALA A 46 5.06 -14.47 2.04
C ALA A 46 4.87 -15.74 2.89
N HIS A 47 4.18 -16.73 2.34
CA HIS A 47 3.78 -17.94 3.09
C HIS A 47 4.42 -19.18 2.50
N PHE A 48 5.72 -19.12 2.25
CA PHE A 48 6.49 -20.23 1.75
C PHE A 48 7.87 -20.22 2.43
N GLU A 49 8.56 -21.35 2.37
CA GLU A 49 9.91 -21.47 2.91
C GLU A 49 10.87 -20.63 2.06
N GLY A 50 11.58 -19.72 2.70
CA GLY A 50 12.52 -18.86 2.00
C GLY A 50 13.19 -17.89 2.97
N ASP A 51 14.20 -17.21 2.48
CA ASP A 51 14.91 -16.21 3.26
C ASP A 51 14.24 -14.83 3.13
N ILE A 52 14.79 -13.85 3.83
CA ILE A 52 14.23 -12.50 3.84
C ILE A 52 14.20 -11.88 2.44
N LYS A 53 15.20 -12.14 1.60
CA LYS A 53 15.24 -11.57 0.25
C LYS A 53 14.14 -12.17 -0.62
N ALA A 54 13.94 -13.48 -0.54
CA ALA A 54 12.86 -14.15 -1.27
C ALA A 54 11.50 -13.65 -0.81
N HIS A 55 11.30 -13.53 0.50
CA HIS A 55 10.04 -13.03 1.06
C HIS A 55 9.80 -11.59 0.66
N THR A 56 10.82 -10.73 0.73
CA THR A 56 10.67 -9.31 0.36
C THR A 56 10.31 -9.16 -1.12
N LYS A 57 10.96 -9.92 -2.00
CA LYS A 57 10.63 -9.89 -3.42
C LYS A 57 9.18 -10.29 -3.65
N HIS A 58 8.74 -11.37 -3.04
CA HIS A 58 7.36 -11.87 -3.19
C HIS A 58 6.34 -10.84 -2.69
N VAL A 59 6.61 -10.24 -1.54
CA VAL A 59 5.72 -9.24 -0.95
C VAL A 59 5.61 -8.02 -1.85
N LEU A 60 6.73 -7.52 -2.36
CA LEU A 60 6.73 -6.37 -3.28
C LEU A 60 6.03 -6.70 -4.60
N ASP A 61 6.21 -7.90 -5.12
CA ASP A 61 5.50 -8.34 -6.33
C ASP A 61 3.98 -8.38 -6.07
N SER A 62 3.57 -8.82 -4.88
CA SER A 62 2.15 -8.87 -4.51
C SER A 62 1.55 -7.47 -4.38
N ILE A 63 2.31 -6.53 -3.79
CA ILE A 63 1.90 -5.12 -3.71
C ILE A 63 1.72 -4.57 -5.13
N GLU A 64 2.68 -4.82 -6.01
CA GLU A 64 2.62 -4.33 -7.39
C GLU A 64 1.38 -4.84 -8.12
N LYS A 65 1.04 -6.12 -7.95
CA LYS A 65 -0.16 -6.69 -8.57
C LYS A 65 -1.42 -5.97 -8.13
N GLU A 66 -1.55 -5.68 -6.84
CA GLU A 66 -2.71 -4.95 -6.35
C GLU A 66 -2.76 -3.53 -6.91
N LEU A 67 -1.63 -2.84 -6.94
CA LEU A 67 -1.57 -1.49 -7.47
C LEU A 67 -1.98 -1.44 -8.94
N VAL A 68 -1.45 -2.35 -9.75
CA VAL A 68 -1.80 -2.42 -11.18
C VAL A 68 -3.28 -2.71 -11.35
N LYS A 69 -3.82 -3.63 -10.56
CA LYS A 69 -5.26 -3.96 -10.60
C LYS A 69 -6.13 -2.75 -10.27
N ALA A 70 -5.65 -1.88 -9.39
CA ALA A 70 -6.37 -0.67 -9.01
C ALA A 70 -6.16 0.49 -9.98
N GLY A 71 -5.31 0.34 -10.98
CA GLY A 71 -5.00 1.42 -11.93
C GLY A 71 -3.84 2.30 -11.50
N SER A 72 -3.07 1.87 -10.52
CA SER A 72 -1.90 2.59 -10.02
C SER A 72 -0.60 1.90 -10.46
N SER A 73 0.50 2.21 -9.80
CA SER A 73 1.81 1.62 -10.10
C SER A 73 2.75 1.86 -8.92
N MET A 74 3.88 1.16 -8.91
CA MET A 74 4.85 1.27 -7.82
C MET A 74 5.39 2.68 -7.62
N ASN A 75 5.60 3.43 -8.69
CA ASN A 75 6.11 4.80 -8.58
C ASN A 75 5.05 5.82 -8.14
N LYS A 76 3.83 5.38 -7.91
CA LYS A 76 2.74 6.22 -7.39
C LYS A 76 2.44 5.92 -5.93
N VAL A 77 3.26 5.13 -5.27
CA VAL A 77 3.11 4.86 -3.85
C VAL A 77 3.56 6.08 -3.06
N LEU A 78 2.71 6.51 -2.13
CA LEU A 78 2.95 7.67 -1.27
C LEU A 78 3.60 7.25 0.05
N LYS A 79 3.15 6.12 0.59
CA LYS A 79 3.60 5.65 1.89
C LYS A 79 3.63 4.13 1.91
N ALA A 80 4.68 3.57 2.47
CA ALA A 80 4.81 2.15 2.72
C ALA A 80 5.14 1.93 4.21
N ASN A 81 4.49 0.93 4.80
CA ASN A 81 4.84 0.46 6.14
C ASN A 81 5.44 -0.93 5.99
N VAL A 82 6.59 -1.14 6.62
CA VAL A 82 7.30 -2.41 6.56
C VAL A 82 7.38 -2.98 7.97
N TYR A 83 6.93 -4.21 8.10
CA TYR A 83 6.95 -4.96 9.37
C TYR A 83 7.87 -6.15 9.18
N LEU A 84 8.94 -6.24 9.98
CA LEU A 84 9.88 -7.35 9.94
C LEU A 84 9.58 -8.31 11.09
N ASN A 85 9.80 -9.60 10.85
CA ASN A 85 9.74 -10.58 11.92
C ASN A 85 10.92 -10.40 12.89
N ASP A 86 12.06 -9.97 12.36
CA ASP A 86 13.29 -9.78 13.14
C ASP A 86 14.08 -8.63 12.54
N LEU A 87 14.53 -7.71 13.37
CA LEU A 87 15.26 -6.53 12.91
C LEU A 87 16.61 -6.88 12.28
N LYS A 88 17.14 -8.07 12.55
CA LYS A 88 18.39 -8.52 11.90
C LYS A 88 18.26 -8.58 10.38
N ASP A 89 17.05 -8.67 9.86
CA ASP A 89 16.78 -8.75 8.42
C ASP A 89 16.68 -7.39 7.74
N TYR A 90 16.89 -6.31 8.49
CA TYR A 90 16.69 -4.95 7.98
C TYR A 90 17.53 -4.64 6.75
N GLN A 91 18.84 -4.92 6.79
CA GLN A 91 19.73 -4.61 5.68
C GLN A 91 19.41 -5.44 4.43
N ALA A 92 19.18 -6.73 4.60
CA ALA A 92 18.88 -7.61 3.46
C ALA A 92 17.52 -7.24 2.83
N MET A 93 16.54 -6.88 3.64
CA MET A 93 15.26 -6.38 3.16
C MET A 93 15.47 -5.10 2.34
N ASN A 94 16.26 -4.17 2.85
CA ASN A 94 16.53 -2.91 2.15
C ASN A 94 17.19 -3.13 0.79
N GLU A 95 18.05 -4.13 0.64
CA GLU A 95 18.69 -4.42 -0.64
C GLU A 95 17.67 -4.78 -1.72
N VAL A 96 16.62 -5.51 -1.36
CA VAL A 96 15.56 -5.90 -2.29
C VAL A 96 14.55 -4.75 -2.48
N PHE A 97 14.29 -3.99 -1.44
CA PHE A 97 13.36 -2.87 -1.45
C PHE A 97 13.87 -1.73 -2.35
N ALA A 98 15.18 -1.51 -2.36
CA ALA A 98 15.79 -0.39 -3.09
C ALA A 98 15.42 -0.43 -4.57
N GLY A 99 14.97 0.71 -5.09
CA GLY A 99 14.63 0.86 -6.51
C GLY A 99 13.27 0.31 -6.92
N ARG A 100 12.59 -0.45 -6.07
CA ARG A 100 11.31 -1.05 -6.44
C ARG A 100 10.20 -0.02 -6.63
N PHE A 101 10.32 1.15 -6.04
CA PHE A 101 9.31 2.21 -6.11
C PHE A 101 9.72 3.36 -7.04
N GLY A 102 10.77 3.17 -7.84
CA GLY A 102 11.27 4.21 -8.74
C GLY A 102 12.39 5.02 -8.12
N SER A 103 12.77 6.11 -8.78
CA SER A 103 13.89 6.96 -8.34
C SER A 103 13.56 7.84 -7.15
N GLU A 104 12.27 8.07 -6.89
CA GLU A 104 11.80 8.87 -5.76
C GLU A 104 10.92 7.99 -4.87
N PRO A 105 11.51 7.29 -3.90
CA PRO A 105 10.77 6.33 -3.09
C PRO A 105 9.74 7.00 -2.17
N PRO A 106 8.72 6.24 -1.74
CA PRO A 106 7.71 6.76 -0.83
C PRO A 106 8.28 7.01 0.57
N VAL A 107 7.52 7.73 1.39
CA VAL A 107 7.83 7.75 2.82
C VAL A 107 7.66 6.33 3.37
N ARG A 108 8.45 5.97 4.37
CA ARG A 108 8.41 4.61 4.92
C ARG A 108 8.64 4.61 6.42
N THR A 109 7.92 3.74 7.10
CA THR A 109 8.20 3.38 8.50
C THR A 109 8.49 1.89 8.52
N THR A 110 9.51 1.49 9.26
CA THR A 110 9.89 0.09 9.41
C THR A 110 10.03 -0.26 10.88
N ILE A 111 9.38 -1.32 11.31
CA ILE A 111 9.50 -1.84 12.67
C ILE A 111 9.61 -3.37 12.63
N ALA A 112 10.08 -3.95 13.71
CA ALA A 112 10.02 -5.40 13.91
C ALA A 112 8.82 -5.73 14.80
N ALA A 113 8.06 -6.75 14.42
CA ALA A 113 6.89 -7.19 15.16
C ALA A 113 7.32 -7.94 16.42
N ALA A 114 6.66 -7.66 17.55
CA ALA A 114 7.07 -8.22 18.84
C ALA A 114 6.96 -9.74 18.93
N ALA A 115 5.92 -10.32 18.34
CA ALA A 115 5.64 -11.76 18.44
C ALA A 115 5.57 -12.45 17.09
N GLY A 116 5.99 -11.78 16.03
CA GLY A 116 6.03 -12.35 14.69
C GLY A 116 4.92 -11.82 13.79
N ILE A 117 4.92 -12.31 12.57
CA ILE A 117 3.99 -11.92 11.52
C ILE A 117 3.10 -13.12 11.22
N PRO A 118 1.79 -12.91 11.00
CA PRO A 118 0.88 -14.02 10.70
C PRO A 118 1.37 -14.84 9.51
N GLY A 119 1.24 -16.17 9.62
CA GLY A 119 1.61 -17.08 8.56
C GLY A 119 3.10 -17.26 8.39
N ASN A 120 3.89 -16.91 9.39
CA ASN A 120 5.35 -17.09 9.41
C ASN A 120 6.08 -16.33 8.32
N SER A 121 5.51 -15.23 7.83
CA SER A 121 6.23 -14.37 6.90
C SER A 121 7.36 -13.64 7.63
N LEU A 122 8.47 -13.44 6.96
CA LEU A 122 9.61 -12.69 7.51
C LEU A 122 9.44 -11.18 7.34
N VAL A 123 8.53 -10.76 6.46
CA VAL A 123 8.26 -9.35 6.22
C VAL A 123 6.81 -9.20 5.78
N GLU A 124 6.20 -8.08 6.15
CA GLU A 124 4.89 -7.69 5.66
C GLU A 124 4.95 -6.22 5.26
N ILE A 125 4.30 -5.87 4.17
CA ILE A 125 4.28 -4.49 3.68
C ILE A 125 2.86 -4.12 3.30
N ASP A 126 2.41 -2.94 3.74
CA ASP A 126 1.20 -2.31 3.25
C ASP A 126 1.55 -0.95 2.64
N CYS A 127 0.63 -0.37 1.87
CA CYS A 127 0.93 0.91 1.27
C CYS A 127 -0.32 1.72 0.93
N ILE A 128 -0.09 3.02 0.71
CA ILE A 128 -1.07 3.97 0.20
C ILE A 128 -0.47 4.57 -1.06
N ALA A 129 -1.27 4.61 -2.12
CA ALA A 129 -0.84 5.11 -3.43
C ALA A 129 -1.91 6.02 -4.02
N PHE A 130 -1.66 6.52 -5.23
CA PHE A 130 -2.67 7.28 -5.98
C PHE A 130 -2.78 6.73 -7.40
N ILE A 131 -3.87 7.09 -8.05
CA ILE A 131 -4.11 6.71 -9.44
C ILE A 131 -3.74 7.85 -10.36
#